data_93e05e0eece53a41b78c18a1802a5e66
#
_entry.id   93e05e0eece53a41b78c18a1802a5e66
#
_cell.length_a   1.000
_cell.length_b   1.000
_cell.length_c   1.000
_cell.angle_alpha   90.00
_cell.angle_beta   90.00
_cell.angle_gamma   90.00
#
_symmetry.space_group_name_H-M   'P 1'
#
loop_
_entity.id
_entity.type
_entity.pdbx_description
1 polymer ?
#
loop_
_entity_poly.entity_id
_entity_poly.type
_entity_poly.pdbx_seq_one_letter_code
_entity_poly.pdbx_strand_id
1 'polypeptide(L)'
;MQVERWRTRLGSSAEVDVSGSAQAHSDGAVGGARRLLTQRRLQVVLGLIWLVDAGLQFQPYMFSRGFVANFLAMNGMFQPHAIGVAIEKITEFLLPHAAAWNVLFATTQLAVGAGLLFRRTVKPALLLSFGWVLGVWVVGEGLGGLLTPIMGSPLAGFPGPVLIYGLVGLVLWPTRRLERDTVASAGPLGARGTRVLWAALWFGMSIEQLRPGPGLSPSSVMTVIVSMNEPGEPTWLVHLDKLTTSAISSIGSPLVLVLALVEVTIGVLVLRRHQVKAALWAAIALSVLFWVVGQNFGGILAGNATDPSAGPLYVLLAFSLYPSAAIVREKKPAKRQRRPRPRRPRPRRPRLS
;
A
#
# COMPACT_ATOMS: atom_id res chain seq x y z
N MET A 1 38.79 -59.50 39.16
CA MET A 1 37.80 -59.85 38.13
C MET A 1 36.43 -59.25 38.48
N GLN A 2 36.39 -57.94 38.80
CA GLN A 2 35.15 -57.24 39.15
C GLN A 2 35.18 -55.72 38.75
N VAL A 3 36.12 -55.27 37.95
CA VAL A 3 36.28 -53.85 37.60
C VAL A 3 35.74 -53.53 36.19
N GLU A 4 35.45 -54.52 35.34
CA GLU A 4 34.98 -54.31 33.99
C GLU A 4 33.47 -54.22 33.80
N ARG A 5 32.64 -54.47 34.82
CA ARG A 5 31.16 -54.42 34.69
C ARG A 5 30.55 -53.07 34.97
N TRP A 6 31.31 -52.04 35.30
CA TRP A 6 30.79 -50.71 35.60
C TRP A 6 30.95 -49.70 34.47
N ARG A 7 31.69 -50.00 33.40
CA ARG A 7 31.87 -49.09 32.25
C ARG A 7 30.81 -49.20 31.17
N THR A 8 29.97 -50.20 31.17
CA THR A 8 28.93 -50.42 30.14
C THR A 8 27.54 -49.93 30.53
N ARG A 9 27.37 -49.25 31.67
CA ARG A 9 26.07 -48.68 32.09
C ARG A 9 26.02 -47.17 32.17
N LEU A 10 27.07 -46.45 31.81
CA LEU A 10 27.10 -44.97 31.79
C LEU A 10 27.21 -44.36 30.38
N GLY A 11 27.02 -45.17 29.35
CA GLY A 11 27.19 -44.75 27.95
C GLY A 11 25.90 -44.61 27.14
N SER A 12 24.72 -44.56 27.75
CA SER A 12 23.49 -44.43 26.94
C SER A 12 22.37 -43.68 27.67
N SER A 13 22.60 -42.46 28.10
CA SER A 13 21.49 -41.58 28.53
C SER A 13 22.02 -40.17 28.72
N ALA A 14 22.18 -39.42 27.69
CA ALA A 14 22.01 -37.95 27.59
C ALA A 14 22.65 -37.41 26.30
N GLU A 15 22.33 -37.93 25.14
CA GLU A 15 22.24 -37.06 23.99
C GLU A 15 20.93 -36.27 24.14
N VAL A 16 21.02 -35.21 24.95
CA VAL A 16 19.98 -34.17 24.97
C VAL A 16 19.90 -33.65 23.56
N ASP A 17 18.79 -33.89 22.89
CA ASP A 17 18.47 -33.46 21.56
C ASP A 17 18.46 -31.93 21.52
N VAL A 18 19.66 -31.30 21.50
CA VAL A 18 19.88 -29.86 21.36
C VAL A 18 19.43 -29.37 19.98
N SER A 19 19.31 -30.28 19.01
CA SER A 19 18.85 -29.94 17.64
C SER A 19 17.34 -29.70 17.62
N GLY A 20 16.56 -30.41 18.40
CA GLY A 20 15.10 -30.21 18.47
C GLY A 20 14.68 -28.87 19.12
N SER A 21 15.43 -28.44 20.15
CA SER A 21 15.12 -27.19 20.84
C SER A 21 15.54 -25.94 20.04
N ALA A 22 16.65 -26.01 19.31
CA ALA A 22 17.08 -24.92 18.42
C ALA A 22 16.16 -24.76 17.20
N GLN A 23 15.68 -25.89 16.64
CA GLN A 23 14.73 -25.90 15.54
C GLN A 23 13.33 -25.42 15.97
N ALA A 24 12.86 -25.81 17.16
CA ALA A 24 11.60 -25.33 17.72
C ALA A 24 11.64 -23.82 18.04
N HIS A 25 12.78 -23.28 18.49
CA HIS A 25 12.96 -21.84 18.72
C HIS A 25 13.06 -21.05 17.43
N SER A 26 13.73 -21.56 16.38
CA SER A 26 13.80 -20.91 15.08
C SER A 26 12.43 -20.92 14.37
N ASP A 27 11.68 -22.01 14.46
CA ASP A 27 10.33 -22.10 13.90
C ASP A 27 9.31 -21.25 14.65
N GLY A 28 9.46 -21.07 15.95
CA GLY A 28 8.64 -20.17 16.77
C GLY A 28 8.88 -18.70 16.45
N ALA A 29 10.12 -18.28 16.30
CA ALA A 29 10.49 -16.90 15.96
C ALA A 29 10.11 -16.54 14.52
N VAL A 30 10.28 -17.45 13.56
CA VAL A 30 9.85 -17.26 12.16
C VAL A 30 8.32 -17.27 12.05
N GLY A 31 7.60 -18.03 12.87
CA GLY A 31 6.14 -18.02 12.95
C GLY A 31 5.58 -16.71 13.52
N GLY A 32 6.29 -16.04 14.43
CA GLY A 32 5.92 -14.74 15.01
C GLY A 32 6.00 -13.60 14.00
N ALA A 33 7.08 -13.50 13.23
CA ALA A 33 7.26 -12.50 12.20
C ALA A 33 6.25 -12.63 11.04
N ARG A 34 5.80 -13.85 10.73
CA ARG A 34 4.79 -14.14 9.69
C ARG A 34 3.39 -13.64 10.03
N ARG A 35 3.06 -13.41 11.31
CA ARG A 35 1.75 -12.95 11.78
C ARG A 35 1.59 -11.43 11.73
N LEU A 36 2.64 -10.67 11.39
CA LEU A 36 2.57 -9.21 11.36
C LEU A 36 1.78 -8.65 10.18
N LEU A 37 1.80 -9.31 9.02
CA LEU A 37 1.07 -8.89 7.83
C LEU A 37 -0.14 -9.80 7.60
N THR A 38 -1.31 -9.32 7.96
CA THR A 38 -2.60 -9.98 7.69
C THR A 38 -3.57 -8.98 7.07
N GLN A 39 -4.53 -9.47 6.28
CA GLN A 39 -5.57 -8.62 5.68
C GLN A 39 -6.24 -7.76 6.75
N ARG A 40 -6.55 -8.37 7.92
CA ARG A 40 -7.20 -7.64 9.01
C ARG A 40 -6.35 -6.50 9.56
N ARG A 41 -5.04 -6.68 9.72
CA ARG A 41 -4.16 -5.62 10.20
C ARG A 41 -4.05 -4.48 9.21
N LEU A 42 -3.93 -4.79 7.92
CA LEU A 42 -3.88 -3.75 6.89
C LEU A 42 -5.23 -3.01 6.77
N GLN A 43 -6.38 -3.68 6.97
CA GLN A 43 -7.69 -3.01 7.07
C GLN A 43 -7.74 -2.04 8.26
N VAL A 44 -7.18 -2.43 9.42
CA VAL A 44 -7.11 -1.55 10.59
C VAL A 44 -6.20 -0.37 10.31
N VAL A 45 -5.03 -0.58 9.72
CA VAL A 45 -4.12 0.52 9.33
C VAL A 45 -4.80 1.48 8.35
N LEU A 46 -5.49 0.96 7.33
CA LEU A 46 -6.28 1.80 6.43
C LEU A 46 -7.35 2.59 7.19
N GLY A 47 -8.03 1.95 8.15
CA GLY A 47 -9.01 2.62 9.01
C GLY A 47 -8.40 3.74 9.86
N LEU A 48 -7.20 3.53 10.38
CA LEU A 48 -6.48 4.57 11.15
C LEU A 48 -6.09 5.75 10.26
N ILE A 49 -5.68 5.50 9.01
CA ILE A 49 -5.37 6.57 8.05
C ILE A 49 -6.66 7.38 7.78
N TRP A 50 -7.80 6.72 7.52
CA TRP A 50 -9.10 7.39 7.37
C TRP A 50 -9.52 8.20 8.61
N LEU A 51 -9.15 7.76 9.81
CA LEU A 51 -9.41 8.53 11.04
C LEU A 51 -8.51 9.76 11.15
N VAL A 52 -7.29 9.69 10.65
CA VAL A 52 -6.42 10.87 10.51
C VAL A 52 -7.06 11.88 9.56
N ASP A 53 -7.53 11.45 8.38
CA ASP A 53 -8.23 12.33 7.42
C ASP A 53 -9.44 13.00 8.08
N ALA A 54 -10.28 12.20 8.76
CA ALA A 54 -11.42 12.74 9.50
C ALA A 54 -10.99 13.79 10.55
N GLY A 55 -9.88 13.53 11.24
CA GLY A 55 -9.29 14.49 12.20
C GLY A 55 -8.84 15.78 11.53
N LEU A 56 -8.21 15.69 10.37
CA LEU A 56 -7.75 16.84 9.60
C LEU A 56 -8.91 17.72 9.08
N GLN A 57 -10.09 17.14 8.85
CA GLN A 57 -11.28 17.92 8.47
C GLN A 57 -11.80 18.83 9.60
N PHE A 58 -11.33 18.68 10.86
CA PHE A 58 -11.70 19.58 11.96
C PHE A 58 -10.84 20.84 12.04
N GLN A 59 -9.89 21.05 11.12
CA GLN A 59 -9.11 22.28 11.06
C GLN A 59 -10.02 23.48 10.69
N PRO A 60 -9.78 24.68 11.26
CA PRO A 60 -10.64 25.84 10.99
C PRO A 60 -10.78 26.20 9.53
N TYR A 61 -9.72 26.03 8.74
CA TYR A 61 -9.73 26.30 7.31
C TYR A 61 -10.78 25.45 6.55
N MET A 62 -10.96 24.19 6.94
CA MET A 62 -11.92 23.28 6.29
C MET A 62 -13.38 23.72 6.44
N PHE A 63 -13.70 24.51 7.48
CA PHE A 63 -15.03 25.08 7.71
C PHE A 63 -15.22 26.43 7.01
N SER A 64 -14.18 26.96 6.36
CA SER A 64 -14.24 28.24 5.69
C SER A 64 -14.77 28.15 4.27
N ARG A 65 -15.34 29.27 3.78
CA ARG A 65 -15.66 29.39 2.36
C ARG A 65 -14.40 29.33 1.47
N GLY A 66 -13.23 29.70 2.03
CA GLY A 66 -11.95 29.64 1.34
C GLY A 66 -11.57 28.21 0.95
N PHE A 67 -11.89 27.21 1.72
CA PHE A 67 -11.66 25.83 1.36
C PHE A 67 -12.42 25.45 0.08
N VAL A 68 -13.69 25.83 -0.04
CA VAL A 68 -14.48 25.52 -1.23
C VAL A 68 -14.06 26.41 -2.42
N ALA A 69 -13.94 27.73 -2.20
CA ALA A 69 -13.72 28.68 -3.27
C ALA A 69 -12.29 28.65 -3.84
N ASN A 70 -11.29 28.35 -3.01
CA ASN A 70 -9.90 28.37 -3.43
C ASN A 70 -9.36 26.94 -3.68
N PHE A 71 -9.53 26.02 -2.70
CA PHE A 71 -8.96 24.70 -2.79
C PHE A 71 -9.75 23.80 -3.76
N LEU A 72 -11.07 23.64 -3.56
CA LEU A 72 -11.86 22.76 -4.43
C LEU A 72 -12.01 23.32 -5.85
N ALA A 73 -12.24 24.63 -5.99
CA ALA A 73 -12.40 25.26 -7.30
C ALA A 73 -11.13 25.18 -8.17
N MET A 74 -9.94 25.22 -7.56
CA MET A 74 -8.66 25.07 -8.28
C MET A 74 -8.56 23.76 -9.05
N ASN A 75 -9.19 22.70 -8.57
CA ASN A 75 -9.17 21.38 -9.24
C ASN A 75 -9.91 21.38 -10.59
N GLY A 76 -10.75 22.37 -10.85
CA GLY A 76 -11.37 22.60 -12.16
C GLY A 76 -10.48 23.30 -13.18
N MET A 77 -9.38 23.92 -12.71
CA MET A 77 -8.47 24.64 -13.61
C MET A 77 -7.72 23.66 -14.52
N PHE A 78 -7.57 24.06 -15.77
CA PHE A 78 -6.89 23.27 -16.81
C PHE A 78 -7.51 21.92 -17.13
N GLN A 79 -8.67 21.59 -16.56
CA GLN A 79 -9.42 20.39 -16.92
C GLN A 79 -10.08 20.53 -18.29
N PRO A 80 -10.39 19.42 -18.99
CA PRO A 80 -11.30 19.45 -20.11
C PRO A 80 -12.60 20.18 -19.76
N HIS A 81 -13.12 20.98 -20.67
CA HIS A 81 -14.24 21.91 -20.43
C HIS A 81 -15.41 21.28 -19.64
N ALA A 82 -15.86 20.07 -20.03
CA ALA A 82 -16.98 19.40 -19.37
C ALA A 82 -16.70 19.09 -17.89
N ILE A 83 -15.46 18.72 -17.55
CA ILE A 83 -15.04 18.41 -16.19
C ILE A 83 -14.87 19.70 -15.38
N GLY A 84 -14.23 20.71 -15.95
CA GLY A 84 -14.08 22.01 -15.32
C GLY A 84 -15.42 22.62 -14.95
N VAL A 85 -16.37 22.63 -15.87
CA VAL A 85 -17.74 23.10 -15.60
C VAL A 85 -18.45 22.27 -14.53
N ALA A 86 -18.27 20.95 -14.52
CA ALA A 86 -18.87 20.10 -13.49
C ALA A 86 -18.30 20.43 -12.09
N ILE A 87 -16.98 20.63 -11.97
CA ILE A 87 -16.34 21.02 -10.71
C ILE A 87 -16.81 22.41 -10.28
N GLU A 88 -16.87 23.36 -11.19
CA GLU A 88 -17.39 24.72 -10.94
C GLU A 88 -18.81 24.69 -10.37
N LYS A 89 -19.73 23.96 -11.03
CA LYS A 89 -21.12 23.84 -10.55
C LYS A 89 -21.24 23.17 -9.18
N ILE A 90 -20.41 22.18 -8.91
CA ILE A 90 -20.37 21.52 -7.59
C ILE A 90 -19.84 22.50 -6.54
N THR A 91 -18.78 23.24 -6.82
CA THR A 91 -18.23 24.22 -5.89
C THR A 91 -19.19 25.38 -5.64
N GLU A 92 -19.88 25.89 -6.65
CA GLU A 92 -20.97 26.86 -6.50
C GLU A 92 -22.08 26.34 -5.57
N PHE A 93 -22.47 25.08 -5.71
CA PHE A 93 -23.48 24.44 -4.86
C PHE A 93 -23.00 24.26 -3.39
N LEU A 94 -21.73 23.94 -3.19
CA LEU A 94 -21.17 23.75 -1.84
C LEU A 94 -20.92 25.05 -1.10
N LEU A 95 -20.57 26.13 -1.82
CA LEU A 95 -20.06 27.38 -1.27
C LEU A 95 -20.99 28.08 -0.26
N PRO A 96 -22.32 28.15 -0.46
CA PRO A 96 -23.23 28.80 0.51
C PRO A 96 -23.23 28.12 1.88
N HIS A 97 -22.98 26.81 1.94
CA HIS A 97 -23.07 25.99 3.13
C HIS A 97 -21.77 25.22 3.40
N ALA A 98 -20.62 25.82 3.13
CA ALA A 98 -19.29 25.17 3.20
C ALA A 98 -19.05 24.45 4.54
N ALA A 99 -19.39 25.09 5.67
CA ALA A 99 -19.22 24.48 6.98
C ALA A 99 -20.10 23.23 7.18
N ALA A 100 -21.36 23.26 6.73
CA ALA A 100 -22.25 22.12 6.84
C ALA A 100 -21.78 20.94 5.98
N TRP A 101 -21.29 21.22 4.76
CA TRP A 101 -20.69 20.22 3.91
C TRP A 101 -19.43 19.62 4.50
N ASN A 102 -18.58 20.44 5.14
CA ASN A 102 -17.40 19.91 5.82
C ASN A 102 -17.76 18.97 6.98
N VAL A 103 -18.81 19.26 7.75
CA VAL A 103 -19.33 18.33 8.77
C VAL A 103 -19.70 16.98 8.14
N LEU A 104 -20.37 16.99 6.98
CA LEU A 104 -20.71 15.76 6.25
C LEU A 104 -19.45 15.04 5.78
N PHE A 105 -18.44 15.77 5.27
CA PHE A 105 -17.17 15.21 4.83
C PHE A 105 -16.42 14.54 5.98
N ALA A 106 -16.23 15.25 7.08
CA ALA A 106 -15.61 14.73 8.31
C ALA A 106 -16.34 13.50 8.86
N THR A 107 -17.68 13.55 8.91
CA THR A 107 -18.51 12.44 9.39
C THR A 107 -18.40 11.22 8.49
N THR A 108 -18.36 11.41 7.18
CA THR A 108 -18.19 10.30 6.21
C THR A 108 -16.84 9.62 6.38
N GLN A 109 -15.76 10.38 6.46
CA GLN A 109 -14.41 9.86 6.69
C GLN A 109 -14.30 9.16 8.05
N LEU A 110 -14.87 9.74 9.10
CA LEU A 110 -14.96 9.13 10.42
C LEU A 110 -15.72 7.79 10.38
N ALA A 111 -16.85 7.74 9.69
CA ALA A 111 -17.65 6.52 9.56
C ALA A 111 -16.88 5.42 8.80
N VAL A 112 -16.16 5.78 7.74
CA VAL A 112 -15.29 4.83 7.00
C VAL A 112 -14.19 4.33 7.92
N GLY A 113 -13.44 5.24 8.56
CA GLY A 113 -12.32 4.90 9.43
C GLY A 113 -12.74 4.00 10.59
N ALA A 114 -13.76 4.43 11.36
CA ALA A 114 -14.32 3.66 12.47
C ALA A 114 -14.88 2.31 11.99
N GLY A 115 -15.59 2.30 10.85
CA GLY A 115 -16.15 1.09 10.28
C GLY A 115 -15.10 0.05 9.88
N LEU A 116 -13.91 0.47 9.46
CA LEU A 116 -12.79 -0.41 9.16
C LEU A 116 -12.15 -1.02 10.41
N LEU A 117 -12.32 -0.42 11.60
CA LEU A 117 -11.79 -0.96 12.85
C LEU A 117 -12.56 -2.20 13.35
N PHE A 118 -13.79 -2.46 12.86
CA PHE A 118 -14.59 -3.59 13.31
C PHE A 118 -14.86 -4.57 12.16
N ARG A 119 -14.65 -5.86 12.39
CA ARG A 119 -14.79 -6.91 11.36
C ARG A 119 -16.16 -6.95 10.68
N ARG A 120 -17.23 -6.64 11.43
CA ARG A 120 -18.62 -6.70 10.94
C ARG A 120 -18.96 -5.56 9.98
N THR A 121 -18.28 -4.42 10.12
CA THR A 121 -18.54 -3.18 9.38
C THR A 121 -17.54 -2.92 8.26
N VAL A 122 -16.50 -3.77 8.06
CA VAL A 122 -15.50 -3.58 7.00
C VAL A 122 -16.14 -3.45 5.61
N LYS A 123 -17.09 -4.31 5.25
CA LYS A 123 -17.72 -4.27 3.92
C LYS A 123 -18.53 -2.99 3.69
N PRO A 124 -19.48 -2.61 4.56
CA PRO A 124 -20.21 -1.35 4.39
C PRO A 124 -19.29 -0.13 4.43
N ALA A 125 -18.24 -0.13 5.27
CA ALA A 125 -17.25 0.95 5.30
C ALA A 125 -16.50 1.08 3.97
N LEU A 126 -16.04 -0.04 3.38
CA LEU A 126 -15.40 -0.03 2.07
C LEU A 126 -16.36 0.40 0.95
N LEU A 127 -17.63 0.00 0.99
CA LEU A 127 -18.62 0.48 0.02
C LEU A 127 -18.82 2.00 0.11
N LEU A 128 -18.94 2.53 1.34
CA LEU A 128 -19.01 3.97 1.56
C LEU A 128 -17.74 4.67 1.06
N SER A 129 -16.55 4.09 1.34
CA SER A 129 -15.28 4.64 0.87
C SER A 129 -15.19 4.69 -0.65
N PHE A 130 -15.70 3.71 -1.38
CA PHE A 130 -15.67 3.74 -2.85
C PHE A 130 -16.55 4.85 -3.43
N GLY A 131 -17.74 5.09 -2.86
CA GLY A 131 -18.56 6.23 -3.24
C GLY A 131 -17.86 7.56 -2.96
N TRP A 132 -17.25 7.68 -1.77
CA TRP A 132 -16.45 8.84 -1.38
C TRP A 132 -15.27 9.07 -2.33
N VAL A 133 -14.49 8.01 -2.61
CA VAL A 133 -13.34 8.05 -3.52
C VAL A 133 -13.72 8.60 -4.89
N LEU A 134 -14.81 8.13 -5.47
CA LEU A 134 -15.25 8.61 -6.79
C LEU A 134 -15.59 10.11 -6.78
N GLY A 135 -16.31 10.58 -5.77
CA GLY A 135 -16.68 11.99 -5.65
C GLY A 135 -15.46 12.88 -5.41
N VAL A 136 -14.61 12.53 -4.46
CA VAL A 136 -13.42 13.33 -4.11
C VAL A 136 -12.38 13.28 -5.22
N TRP A 137 -12.17 12.13 -5.87
CA TRP A 137 -11.21 12.05 -6.97
C TRP A 137 -11.54 13.00 -8.12
N VAL A 138 -12.82 13.18 -8.42
CA VAL A 138 -13.25 14.12 -9.47
C VAL A 138 -13.17 15.56 -8.99
N VAL A 139 -13.76 15.87 -7.83
CA VAL A 139 -13.95 17.27 -7.37
C VAL A 139 -12.78 17.74 -6.51
N GLY A 140 -12.33 16.91 -5.57
CA GLY A 140 -11.31 17.24 -4.60
C GLY A 140 -9.87 17.10 -5.10
N GLU A 141 -9.66 16.29 -6.15
CA GLU A 141 -8.32 16.01 -6.68
C GLU A 141 -8.22 16.22 -8.21
N GLY A 142 -9.29 16.69 -8.86
CA GLY A 142 -9.27 16.94 -10.30
C GLY A 142 -8.77 15.75 -11.12
N LEU A 143 -9.26 14.54 -10.79
CA LEU A 143 -8.81 13.25 -11.38
C LEU A 143 -7.30 12.98 -11.18
N GLY A 144 -6.70 13.51 -10.10
CA GLY A 144 -5.27 13.39 -9.83
C GLY A 144 -4.38 14.03 -10.89
N GLY A 145 -4.91 15.02 -11.64
CA GLY A 145 -4.19 15.70 -12.70
C GLY A 145 -4.04 14.92 -14.01
N LEU A 146 -4.65 13.74 -14.14
CA LEU A 146 -4.55 12.85 -15.31
C LEU A 146 -4.87 13.52 -16.63
N LEU A 147 -5.86 14.42 -16.64
CA LEU A 147 -6.37 15.08 -17.86
C LEU A 147 -5.85 16.49 -18.01
N THR A 148 -5.03 16.97 -17.09
CA THR A 148 -4.44 18.30 -17.16
C THR A 148 -3.04 18.26 -17.75
N PRO A 149 -2.61 19.28 -18.50
CA PRO A 149 -1.26 19.32 -19.04
C PRO A 149 -0.19 19.65 -17.98
N ILE A 150 -0.57 20.05 -16.77
CA ILE A 150 0.33 20.70 -15.82
C ILE A 150 0.42 20.00 -14.45
N MET A 151 -0.64 19.29 -14.01
CA MET A 151 -0.78 18.91 -12.59
C MET A 151 -0.52 17.44 -12.27
N GLY A 152 -0.40 16.55 -13.24
CA GLY A 152 -0.11 15.14 -13.00
C GLY A 152 1.38 14.93 -12.70
N SER A 153 1.75 14.82 -11.43
CA SER A 153 3.14 14.54 -11.05
C SER A 153 3.21 13.40 -10.04
N PRO A 154 4.11 12.42 -10.23
CA PRO A 154 4.40 11.40 -9.24
C PRO A 154 4.79 11.98 -7.89
N LEU A 155 5.52 13.10 -7.89
CA LEU A 155 5.92 13.79 -6.65
C LEU A 155 4.71 14.36 -5.91
N ALA A 156 3.67 14.82 -6.61
CA ALA A 156 2.44 15.34 -6.00
C ALA A 156 1.45 14.24 -5.58
N GLY A 157 1.81 12.96 -5.72
CA GLY A 157 0.97 11.85 -5.30
C GLY A 157 0.06 11.30 -6.39
N PHE A 158 0.44 11.45 -7.70
CA PHE A 158 -0.28 10.82 -8.81
C PHE A 158 -0.63 9.33 -8.53
N PRO A 159 -1.79 8.83 -8.92
CA PRO A 159 -2.92 9.47 -9.63
C PRO A 159 -3.96 10.11 -8.70
N GLY A 160 -3.54 10.59 -7.55
CA GLY A 160 -4.34 11.17 -6.49
C GLY A 160 -4.46 10.25 -5.28
N PRO A 161 -4.22 10.78 -4.06
CA PRO A 161 -4.28 10.02 -2.81
C PRO A 161 -5.58 9.26 -2.66
N VAL A 162 -6.72 9.90 -2.90
CA VAL A 162 -8.04 9.28 -2.68
C VAL A 162 -8.28 8.08 -3.58
N LEU A 163 -7.78 8.09 -4.83
CA LEU A 163 -7.88 6.92 -5.71
C LEU A 163 -7.10 5.74 -5.13
N ILE A 164 -5.91 6.00 -4.53
CA ILE A 164 -5.12 4.94 -3.88
C ILE A 164 -5.84 4.37 -2.67
N TYR A 165 -6.59 5.18 -1.87
CA TYR A 165 -7.48 4.67 -0.83
C TYR A 165 -8.46 3.64 -1.38
N GLY A 166 -9.11 3.95 -2.50
CA GLY A 166 -10.04 3.03 -3.17
C GLY A 166 -9.34 1.75 -3.64
N LEU A 167 -8.17 1.86 -4.25
CA LEU A 167 -7.40 0.71 -4.73
C LEU A 167 -6.92 -0.17 -3.58
N VAL A 168 -6.43 0.40 -2.49
CA VAL A 168 -6.09 -0.34 -1.26
C VAL A 168 -7.35 -1.00 -0.68
N GLY A 169 -8.46 -0.29 -0.60
CA GLY A 169 -9.75 -0.83 -0.17
C GLY A 169 -10.21 -2.02 -1.01
N LEU A 170 -10.04 -1.94 -2.33
CA LEU A 170 -10.35 -3.03 -3.25
C LEU A 170 -9.44 -4.24 -3.01
N VAL A 171 -8.14 -4.04 -2.86
CA VAL A 171 -7.19 -5.13 -2.57
C VAL A 171 -7.48 -5.78 -1.23
N LEU A 172 -7.90 -4.99 -0.23
CA LEU A 172 -8.21 -5.45 1.12
C LEU A 172 -9.68 -5.87 1.30
N TRP A 173 -10.49 -5.86 0.23
CA TRP A 173 -11.88 -6.30 0.29
C TRP A 173 -11.98 -7.74 0.80
N PRO A 174 -12.76 -8.02 1.86
CA PRO A 174 -12.85 -9.35 2.44
C PRO A 174 -13.63 -10.30 1.52
N THR A 175 -12.95 -11.31 1.02
CA THR A 175 -13.54 -12.42 0.27
C THR A 175 -13.52 -13.71 1.12
N ARG A 176 -14.03 -14.81 0.56
CA ARG A 176 -13.89 -16.15 1.18
C ARG A 176 -12.56 -16.82 0.85
N ARG A 177 -11.68 -16.17 0.10
CA ARG A 177 -10.37 -16.71 -0.24
C ARG A 177 -9.44 -16.67 0.98
N LEU A 178 -8.64 -17.71 1.14
CA LEU A 178 -7.62 -17.75 2.19
C LEU A 178 -6.39 -16.94 1.76
N GLU A 179 -5.78 -16.27 2.74
CA GLU A 179 -4.47 -15.68 2.56
C GLU A 179 -3.45 -16.82 2.34
N ARG A 180 -2.72 -16.74 1.22
CA ARG A 180 -1.65 -17.71 0.88
C ARG A 180 -0.29 -17.04 1.06
N ASP A 181 0.33 -16.66 -0.06
CA ASP A 181 1.69 -16.10 -0.07
C ASP A 181 1.73 -14.60 0.28
N THR A 182 0.63 -13.88 0.05
CA THR A 182 0.50 -12.43 0.28
C THR A 182 -0.90 -12.11 0.77
N VAL A 183 -1.07 -10.98 1.46
CA VAL A 183 -2.39 -10.47 1.86
C VAL A 183 -3.30 -10.28 0.65
N ALA A 184 -2.78 -9.73 -0.43
CA ALA A 184 -3.52 -9.51 -1.67
C ALA A 184 -4.11 -10.80 -2.28
N SER A 185 -3.58 -11.97 -1.93
CA SER A 185 -4.12 -13.26 -2.42
C SER A 185 -5.54 -13.54 -1.91
N ALA A 186 -5.92 -12.93 -0.79
CA ALA A 186 -7.25 -13.04 -0.21
C ALA A 186 -8.27 -12.04 -0.80
N GLY A 187 -7.80 -11.01 -1.49
CA GLY A 187 -8.66 -10.00 -2.12
C GLY A 187 -9.27 -10.44 -3.45
N PRO A 188 -10.20 -9.65 -4.02
CA PRO A 188 -10.90 -9.98 -5.27
C PRO A 188 -9.95 -10.08 -6.47
N LEU A 189 -8.93 -9.23 -6.55
CA LEU A 189 -7.94 -9.23 -7.62
C LEU A 189 -6.96 -10.41 -7.51
N GLY A 190 -6.79 -10.95 -6.31
CA GLY A 190 -5.75 -11.92 -6.01
C GLY A 190 -4.34 -11.36 -6.17
N ALA A 191 -3.32 -12.15 -5.86
CA ALA A 191 -1.93 -11.69 -5.92
C ALA A 191 -1.46 -11.27 -7.31
N ARG A 192 -1.96 -11.93 -8.38
CA ARG A 192 -1.57 -11.59 -9.76
C ARG A 192 -2.20 -10.27 -10.20
N GLY A 193 -3.51 -10.13 -10.04
CA GLY A 193 -4.22 -8.90 -10.41
C GLY A 193 -3.69 -7.69 -9.64
N THR A 194 -3.38 -7.85 -8.36
CA THR A 194 -2.80 -6.77 -7.55
C THR A 194 -1.38 -6.41 -8.01
N ARG A 195 -0.56 -7.37 -8.49
CA ARG A 195 0.75 -7.06 -9.10
C ARG A 195 0.60 -6.28 -10.40
N VAL A 196 -0.37 -6.65 -11.22
CA VAL A 196 -0.67 -5.92 -12.47
C VAL A 196 -1.13 -4.50 -12.16
N LEU A 197 -2.05 -4.33 -11.19
CA LEU A 197 -2.48 -3.03 -10.71
C LEU A 197 -1.28 -2.19 -10.23
N TRP A 198 -0.42 -2.77 -9.40
CA TRP A 198 0.80 -2.12 -8.92
C TRP A 198 1.72 -1.69 -10.06
N ALA A 199 1.99 -2.59 -10.99
CA ALA A 199 2.81 -2.29 -12.16
C ALA A 199 2.20 -1.16 -13.01
N ALA A 200 0.87 -1.17 -13.20
CA ALA A 200 0.16 -0.12 -13.92
C ALA A 200 0.30 1.25 -13.25
N LEU A 201 0.24 1.33 -11.91
CA LEU A 201 0.46 2.56 -11.17
C LEU A 201 1.88 3.10 -11.39
N TRP A 202 2.90 2.26 -11.28
CA TRP A 202 4.30 2.68 -11.47
C TRP A 202 4.63 3.01 -12.92
N PHE A 203 4.04 2.32 -13.89
CA PHE A 203 4.15 2.70 -15.31
C PHE A 203 3.41 4.02 -15.58
N GLY A 204 2.24 4.23 -14.97
CA GLY A 204 1.53 5.49 -15.04
C GLY A 204 2.36 6.66 -14.51
N MET A 205 3.02 6.49 -13.36
CA MET A 205 3.96 7.48 -12.81
C MET A 205 5.07 7.81 -13.80
N SER A 206 5.71 6.78 -14.35
CA SER A 206 6.79 6.98 -15.33
C SER A 206 6.30 7.67 -16.61
N ILE A 207 5.11 7.34 -17.08
CA ILE A 207 4.51 8.03 -18.25
C ILE A 207 4.29 9.50 -17.95
N GLU A 208 3.74 9.84 -16.78
CA GLU A 208 3.55 11.24 -16.36
C GLU A 208 4.89 11.96 -16.20
N GLN A 209 5.90 11.28 -15.65
CA GLN A 209 7.25 11.81 -15.50
C GLN A 209 7.92 12.09 -16.86
N LEU A 210 7.61 11.29 -17.88
CA LEU A 210 8.16 11.43 -19.24
C LEU A 210 7.28 12.27 -20.17
N ARG A 211 6.12 12.77 -19.70
CA ARG A 211 5.22 13.58 -20.51
C ARG A 211 5.95 14.82 -21.04
N PRO A 212 5.88 15.10 -22.35
CA PRO A 212 6.48 16.31 -22.92
C PRO A 212 5.94 17.58 -22.26
N GLY A 213 6.82 18.53 -21.99
CA GLY A 213 6.49 19.76 -21.27
C GLY A 213 6.63 19.60 -19.75
N PRO A 214 5.53 19.39 -19.00
CA PRO A 214 5.58 19.38 -17.52
C PRO A 214 6.43 18.25 -16.93
N GLY A 215 6.42 17.06 -17.54
CA GLY A 215 7.06 15.89 -16.96
C GLY A 215 8.58 15.91 -17.08
N LEU A 216 9.12 16.24 -18.26
CA LEU A 216 10.56 16.19 -18.54
C LEU A 216 11.35 17.42 -18.09
N SER A 217 10.65 18.48 -17.72
CA SER A 217 11.29 19.74 -17.33
C SER A 217 11.68 19.73 -15.85
N PRO A 218 12.96 19.92 -15.50
CA PRO A 218 13.37 20.11 -14.10
C PRO A 218 12.62 21.27 -13.43
N SER A 219 12.30 22.32 -14.16
CA SER A 219 11.54 23.46 -13.65
C SER A 219 10.13 23.06 -13.22
N SER A 220 9.48 22.11 -13.89
CA SER A 220 8.16 21.61 -13.49
C SER A 220 8.23 20.79 -12.20
N VAL A 221 9.25 19.94 -12.04
CA VAL A 221 9.50 19.22 -10.80
C VAL A 221 9.73 20.20 -9.64
N MET A 222 10.54 21.23 -9.86
CA MET A 222 10.79 22.28 -8.87
C MET A 222 9.50 23.04 -8.53
N THR A 223 8.67 23.36 -9.54
CA THR A 223 7.39 24.04 -9.35
C THR A 223 6.46 23.19 -8.47
N VAL A 224 6.40 21.88 -8.68
CA VAL A 224 5.60 20.98 -7.83
C VAL A 224 6.06 21.05 -6.37
N ILE A 225 7.37 20.94 -6.11
CA ILE A 225 7.91 21.01 -4.74
C ILE A 225 7.58 22.38 -4.10
N VAL A 226 7.81 23.45 -4.83
CA VAL A 226 7.53 24.82 -4.33
C VAL A 226 6.04 25.05 -4.09
N SER A 227 5.17 24.47 -4.95
CA SER A 227 3.72 24.64 -4.79
C SER A 227 3.14 23.89 -3.59
N MET A 228 3.88 22.93 -3.03
CA MET A 228 3.50 22.21 -1.80
C MET A 228 3.94 22.97 -0.55
N ASN A 229 4.73 24.03 -0.66
CA ASN A 229 5.11 24.87 0.47
C ASN A 229 3.92 25.74 0.90
N GLU A 230 3.39 25.45 2.07
CA GLU A 230 2.25 26.15 2.63
C GLU A 230 2.66 27.12 3.76
N PRO A 231 1.94 28.26 3.92
CA PRO A 231 2.14 29.10 5.08
C PRO A 231 1.96 28.33 6.39
N GLY A 232 2.95 28.42 7.27
CA GLY A 232 2.93 27.70 8.55
C GLY A 232 3.77 26.43 8.60
N GLU A 233 4.37 26.03 7.49
CA GLU A 233 5.30 24.90 7.50
C GLU A 233 6.53 25.14 8.38
N PRO A 234 7.05 24.07 9.02
CA PRO A 234 8.28 24.15 9.78
C PRO A 234 9.48 24.60 8.92
N THR A 235 10.33 25.45 9.44
CA THR A 235 11.48 26.02 8.73
C THR A 235 12.44 24.94 8.19
N TRP A 236 12.58 23.81 8.88
CA TRP A 236 13.41 22.70 8.42
C TRP A 236 12.88 22.06 7.13
N LEU A 237 11.55 21.98 6.96
CA LEU A 237 10.93 21.42 5.77
C LEU A 237 11.12 22.36 4.58
N VAL A 238 10.83 23.65 4.76
CA VAL A 238 11.12 24.69 3.77
C VAL A 238 12.59 24.68 3.35
N HIS A 239 13.51 24.41 4.31
CA HIS A 239 14.92 24.30 4.01
C HIS A 239 15.27 23.06 3.18
N LEU A 240 14.63 21.94 3.49
CA LEU A 240 14.75 20.70 2.74
C LEU A 240 14.30 20.89 1.28
N ASP A 241 13.18 21.57 1.06
CA ASP A 241 12.67 21.86 -0.29
C ASP A 241 13.60 22.76 -1.09
N LYS A 242 14.20 23.78 -0.45
CA LYS A 242 15.23 24.62 -1.07
C LYS A 242 16.46 23.82 -1.46
N LEU A 243 16.93 22.92 -0.62
CA LEU A 243 18.08 22.05 -0.93
C LEU A 243 17.72 21.10 -2.08
N THR A 244 16.54 20.53 -2.07
CA THR A 244 16.09 19.62 -3.12
C THR A 244 15.92 20.33 -4.46
N THR A 245 15.27 21.50 -4.49
CA THR A 245 15.12 22.29 -5.71
C THR A 245 16.46 22.75 -6.26
N SER A 246 17.41 23.13 -5.40
CA SER A 246 18.78 23.46 -5.80
C SER A 246 19.51 22.26 -6.43
N ALA A 247 19.37 21.07 -5.83
CA ALA A 247 19.95 19.83 -6.38
C ALA A 247 19.32 19.48 -7.74
N ILE A 248 18.00 19.58 -7.87
CA ILE A 248 17.28 19.33 -9.13
C ILE A 248 17.73 20.31 -10.20
N SER A 249 17.87 21.59 -9.85
CA SER A 249 18.35 22.63 -10.78
C SER A 249 19.77 22.33 -11.27
N SER A 250 20.63 21.81 -10.41
CA SER A 250 22.03 21.51 -10.77
C SER A 250 22.17 20.23 -11.62
N ILE A 251 21.36 19.20 -11.36
CA ILE A 251 21.41 17.92 -12.09
C ILE A 251 20.64 18.01 -13.42
N GLY A 252 19.52 18.72 -13.41
CA GLY A 252 18.69 18.92 -14.59
C GLY A 252 17.90 17.68 -15.04
N SER A 253 17.59 17.62 -16.34
CA SER A 253 16.76 16.56 -16.95
C SER A 253 17.26 15.12 -16.73
N PRO A 254 18.57 14.82 -16.56
CA PRO A 254 19.00 13.47 -16.21
C PRO A 254 18.35 12.90 -14.96
N LEU A 255 18.07 13.72 -13.93
CA LEU A 255 17.40 13.28 -12.72
C LEU A 255 15.99 12.78 -13.03
N VAL A 256 15.24 13.51 -13.85
CA VAL A 256 13.89 13.17 -14.26
C VAL A 256 13.86 11.82 -15.00
N LEU A 257 14.83 11.62 -15.92
CA LEU A 257 14.97 10.36 -16.65
C LEU A 257 15.34 9.18 -15.72
N VAL A 258 16.21 9.42 -14.74
CA VAL A 258 16.58 8.39 -13.75
C VAL A 258 15.36 8.01 -12.90
N LEU A 259 14.57 8.97 -12.42
CA LEU A 259 13.34 8.69 -11.67
C LEU A 259 12.37 7.86 -12.50
N ALA A 260 12.08 8.25 -13.74
CA ALA A 260 11.22 7.49 -14.63
C ALA A 260 11.73 6.05 -14.88
N LEU A 261 13.05 5.86 -15.04
CA LEU A 261 13.66 4.55 -15.19
C LEU A 261 13.50 3.70 -13.93
N VAL A 262 13.65 4.29 -12.75
CA VAL A 262 13.42 3.60 -11.46
C VAL A 262 11.96 3.18 -11.34
N GLU A 263 11.02 4.04 -11.69
CA GLU A 263 9.58 3.75 -11.66
C GLU A 263 9.21 2.60 -12.60
N VAL A 264 9.69 2.62 -13.85
CA VAL A 264 9.52 1.49 -14.79
C VAL A 264 10.14 0.22 -14.23
N THR A 265 11.33 0.32 -13.67
CA THR A 265 12.04 -0.83 -13.11
C THR A 265 11.26 -1.46 -11.96
N ILE A 266 10.71 -0.66 -11.04
CA ILE A 266 9.83 -1.13 -9.96
C ILE A 266 8.61 -1.86 -10.56
N GLY A 267 7.95 -1.27 -11.55
CA GLY A 267 6.80 -1.88 -12.24
C GLY A 267 7.12 -3.23 -12.87
N VAL A 268 8.25 -3.33 -13.57
CA VAL A 268 8.72 -4.60 -14.20
C VAL A 268 9.09 -5.64 -13.16
N LEU A 269 9.85 -5.27 -12.14
CA LEU A 269 10.38 -6.20 -11.13
C LEU A 269 9.28 -6.79 -10.26
N VAL A 270 8.19 -6.05 -9.97
CA VAL A 270 7.06 -6.58 -9.20
C VAL A 270 6.33 -7.71 -9.93
N LEU A 271 6.34 -7.69 -11.26
CA LEU A 271 5.77 -8.76 -12.07
C LEU A 271 6.62 -10.03 -12.04
N ARG A 272 7.93 -9.93 -11.77
CA ARG A 272 8.86 -11.05 -11.67
C ARG A 272 8.86 -11.64 -10.27
N ARG A 273 8.37 -12.89 -10.11
CA ARG A 273 8.18 -13.55 -8.80
C ARG A 273 9.43 -13.56 -7.90
N HIS A 274 10.61 -13.66 -8.47
CA HIS A 274 11.85 -13.75 -7.71
C HIS A 274 12.37 -12.40 -7.18
N GLN A 275 11.93 -11.29 -7.77
CA GLN A 275 12.43 -9.95 -7.46
C GLN A 275 11.41 -9.06 -6.73
N VAL A 276 10.22 -9.59 -6.44
CA VAL A 276 9.11 -8.83 -5.81
C VAL A 276 9.55 -8.11 -4.53
N LYS A 277 10.33 -8.75 -3.66
CA LYS A 277 10.75 -8.12 -2.39
C LYS A 277 11.62 -6.89 -2.63
N ALA A 278 12.61 -6.99 -3.53
CA ALA A 278 13.49 -5.87 -3.85
C ALA A 278 12.68 -4.71 -4.48
N ALA A 279 11.79 -5.03 -5.43
CA ALA A 279 10.91 -4.05 -6.05
C ALA A 279 10.02 -3.32 -5.03
N LEU A 280 9.43 -4.05 -4.07
CA LEU A 280 8.57 -3.45 -3.05
C LEU A 280 9.36 -2.57 -2.08
N TRP A 281 10.59 -2.95 -1.70
CA TRP A 281 11.43 -2.10 -0.86
C TRP A 281 11.88 -0.85 -1.59
N ALA A 282 12.28 -0.95 -2.86
CA ALA A 282 12.59 0.21 -3.69
C ALA A 282 11.38 1.14 -3.83
N ALA A 283 10.20 0.57 -4.06
CA ALA A 283 8.95 1.31 -4.13
C ALA A 283 8.60 2.01 -2.81
N ILE A 284 8.75 1.34 -1.67
CA ILE A 284 8.52 1.93 -0.34
C ILE A 284 9.49 3.10 -0.13
N ALA A 285 10.77 2.91 -0.44
CA ALA A 285 11.77 3.97 -0.27
C ALA A 285 11.44 5.19 -1.15
N LEU A 286 11.08 4.97 -2.42
CA LEU A 286 10.72 6.06 -3.33
C LEU A 286 9.40 6.73 -2.93
N SER A 287 8.40 5.96 -2.49
CA SER A 287 7.13 6.52 -1.99
C SER A 287 7.32 7.39 -0.75
N VAL A 288 8.20 6.97 0.18
CA VAL A 288 8.55 7.77 1.36
C VAL A 288 9.32 9.01 0.95
N LEU A 289 10.25 8.90 -0.01
CA LEU A 289 10.98 10.06 -0.54
C LEU A 289 10.02 11.09 -1.15
N PHE A 290 9.11 10.65 -2.01
CA PHE A 290 8.10 11.54 -2.61
C PHE A 290 7.17 12.15 -1.55
N TRP A 291 6.81 11.37 -0.52
CA TRP A 291 5.98 11.85 0.56
C TRP A 291 6.64 12.98 1.38
N VAL A 292 7.94 12.84 1.64
CA VAL A 292 8.70 13.86 2.40
C VAL A 292 9.00 15.09 1.53
N VAL A 293 9.53 14.88 0.31
CA VAL A 293 10.11 15.95 -0.52
C VAL A 293 9.08 16.58 -1.45
N GLY A 294 8.17 15.79 -2.02
CA GLY A 294 7.24 16.28 -3.04
C GLY A 294 5.83 16.52 -2.53
N GLN A 295 5.47 15.90 -1.39
CA GLN A 295 4.11 16.00 -0.83
C GLN A 295 4.10 16.68 0.54
N ASN A 296 5.24 17.08 1.09
CA ASN A 296 5.39 17.76 2.38
C ASN A 296 4.52 17.12 3.49
N PHE A 297 4.56 15.77 3.57
CA PHE A 297 3.71 14.96 4.47
C PHE A 297 2.20 15.19 4.26
N GLY A 298 1.76 15.62 3.08
CA GLY A 298 0.38 15.97 2.79
C GLY A 298 -0.05 17.32 3.37
N GLY A 299 0.88 18.20 3.72
CA GLY A 299 0.56 19.49 4.33
C GLY A 299 0.11 19.42 5.80
N ILE A 300 0.23 18.24 6.47
CA ILE A 300 -0.21 18.05 7.86
C ILE A 300 0.47 19.05 8.80
N LEU A 301 1.73 19.39 8.52
CA LEU A 301 2.51 20.30 9.35
C LEU A 301 2.16 21.77 9.14
N ALA A 302 1.44 22.11 8.07
CA ALA A 302 0.98 23.46 7.76
C ALA A 302 -0.41 23.78 8.33
N GLY A 303 -1.19 22.76 8.71
CA GLY A 303 -2.51 22.94 9.31
C GLY A 303 -3.65 23.16 8.32
N ASN A 304 -3.48 22.78 7.05
CA ASN A 304 -4.48 22.87 5.98
C ASN A 304 -4.63 21.58 5.17
N ALA A 305 -4.03 20.49 5.64
CA ALA A 305 -4.09 19.18 5.00
C ALA A 305 -5.49 18.60 5.02
N THR A 306 -5.89 17.93 3.93
CA THR A 306 -7.11 17.13 3.83
C THR A 306 -6.88 15.66 4.18
N ASP A 307 -5.65 15.18 3.95
CA ASP A 307 -5.21 13.80 4.13
C ASP A 307 -3.66 13.72 4.21
N PRO A 308 -3.07 12.59 4.60
CA PRO A 308 -1.61 12.44 4.65
C PRO A 308 -0.96 12.21 3.27
N SER A 309 -1.67 12.43 2.18
CA SER A 309 -1.24 12.22 0.80
C SER A 309 -0.95 10.75 0.42
N ALA A 310 -0.41 10.51 -0.78
CA ALA A 310 -0.30 9.19 -1.39
C ALA A 310 0.80 8.30 -0.78
N GLY A 311 1.85 8.88 -0.21
CA GLY A 311 3.01 8.13 0.27
C GLY A 311 2.67 6.97 1.22
N PRO A 312 1.97 7.20 2.35
CA PRO A 312 1.57 6.14 3.27
C PRO A 312 0.69 5.06 2.63
N LEU A 313 -0.14 5.44 1.66
CA LEU A 313 -1.04 4.52 0.96
C LEU A 313 -0.29 3.60 0.01
N TYR A 314 0.72 4.10 -0.70
CA TYR A 314 1.64 3.27 -1.50
C TYR A 314 2.41 2.29 -0.63
N VAL A 315 2.87 2.72 0.55
CA VAL A 315 3.51 1.82 1.52
C VAL A 315 2.55 0.72 1.97
N LEU A 316 1.29 1.07 2.28
CA LEU A 316 0.27 0.10 2.67
C LEU A 316 -0.05 -0.89 1.54
N LEU A 317 -0.16 -0.39 0.30
CA LEU A 317 -0.37 -1.22 -0.88
C LEU A 317 0.81 -2.17 -1.11
N ALA A 318 2.06 -1.71 -0.93
CA ALA A 318 3.26 -2.55 -1.00
C ALA A 318 3.21 -3.69 0.01
N PHE A 319 2.83 -3.42 1.27
CA PHE A 319 2.69 -4.45 2.29
C PHE A 319 1.60 -5.49 1.95
N SER A 320 0.57 -5.13 1.20
CA SER A 320 -0.43 -6.09 0.74
C SER A 320 0.14 -7.14 -0.22
N LEU A 321 1.16 -6.78 -0.99
CA LEU A 321 1.87 -7.62 -1.94
C LEU A 321 3.11 -8.29 -1.36
N TYR A 322 3.56 -7.85 -0.17
CA TYR A 322 4.78 -8.37 0.42
C TYR A 322 4.64 -9.87 0.68
N PRO A 323 5.58 -10.71 0.19
CA PRO A 323 5.51 -12.15 0.39
C PRO A 323 5.71 -12.47 1.86
N SER A 324 4.64 -12.64 2.59
CA SER A 324 4.64 -13.26 3.91
C SER A 324 4.78 -14.75 3.66
N ALA A 325 6.00 -15.27 3.70
CA ALA A 325 6.28 -16.66 3.43
C ALA A 325 5.64 -17.58 4.48
N ALA A 326 4.34 -17.75 4.44
CA ALA A 326 3.70 -18.96 4.87
C ALA A 326 3.81 -19.97 3.72
N ILE A 327 5.02 -20.44 3.43
CA ILE A 327 5.15 -21.78 2.92
C ILE A 327 4.73 -22.67 4.09
N VAL A 328 3.44 -22.89 4.26
CA VAL A 328 2.99 -24.18 4.68
C VAL A 328 3.52 -25.09 3.55
N ARG A 329 4.69 -25.67 3.77
CA ARG A 329 5.01 -26.94 3.13
C ARG A 329 3.82 -27.79 3.48
N GLU A 330 2.85 -27.93 2.55
CA GLU A 330 1.96 -29.07 2.59
C GLU A 330 2.92 -30.24 2.84
N LYS A 331 2.90 -30.79 4.05
CA LYS A 331 3.49 -32.11 4.29
C LYS A 331 2.88 -32.94 3.19
N LYS A 332 3.69 -33.26 2.15
CA LYS A 332 3.31 -34.27 1.18
C LYS A 332 2.72 -35.39 2.01
N PRO A 333 1.44 -35.75 1.81
CA PRO A 333 0.85 -36.80 2.61
C PRO A 333 1.85 -37.94 2.60
N ALA A 334 2.32 -38.34 3.80
CA ALA A 334 3.30 -39.38 3.92
C ALA A 334 2.81 -40.51 3.04
N LYS A 335 3.60 -40.89 2.00
CA LYS A 335 3.22 -41.99 1.11
C LYS A 335 2.72 -43.09 2.01
N ARG A 336 1.38 -43.30 2.03
CA ARG A 336 0.77 -44.38 2.79
C ARG A 336 1.64 -45.59 2.51
N GLN A 337 2.47 -45.98 3.46
CA GLN A 337 3.21 -47.22 3.37
C GLN A 337 2.17 -48.29 3.05
N ARG A 338 2.20 -48.71 1.79
CA ARG A 338 1.33 -49.83 1.37
C ARG A 338 1.64 -50.94 2.34
N ARG A 339 0.72 -51.20 3.26
CA ARG A 339 0.79 -52.41 4.13
C ARG A 339 1.06 -53.56 3.18
N PRO A 340 2.10 -54.38 3.50
CA PRO A 340 2.38 -55.57 2.69
C PRO A 340 1.09 -56.38 2.57
N ARG A 341 0.65 -56.67 1.40
CA ARG A 341 -0.50 -57.57 1.20
C ARG A 341 -0.19 -58.89 1.90
N PRO A 342 -1.11 -59.41 2.75
CA PRO A 342 -0.93 -60.71 3.35
C PRO A 342 -0.72 -61.76 2.27
N ARG A 343 0.38 -62.48 2.34
CA ARG A 343 0.68 -63.58 1.39
C ARG A 343 -0.47 -64.58 1.46
N ARG A 344 -1.16 -64.79 0.33
CA ARG A 344 -2.14 -65.85 0.20
C ARG A 344 -1.47 -67.19 0.53
N PRO A 345 -2.07 -68.06 1.36
CA PRO A 345 -1.55 -69.42 1.59
C PRO A 345 -1.47 -70.15 0.27
N ARG A 346 -0.33 -70.78 0.01
CA ARG A 346 -0.18 -71.67 -1.17
C ARG A 346 -1.13 -72.85 -1.03
N PRO A 347 -1.87 -73.24 -2.07
CA PRO A 347 -2.69 -74.46 -2.02
C PRO A 347 -1.80 -75.70 -1.82
N ARG A 348 -2.13 -76.51 -0.83
CA ARG A 348 -1.49 -77.80 -0.58
C ARG A 348 -1.72 -78.69 -1.80
N ARG A 349 -0.65 -79.18 -2.44
CA ARG A 349 -0.73 -80.18 -3.48
C ARG A 349 -1.29 -81.46 -2.86
N PRO A 350 -2.26 -82.14 -3.51
CA PRO A 350 -2.72 -83.47 -3.06
C PRO A 350 -1.59 -84.47 -3.16
N ARG A 351 -1.38 -85.29 -2.12
CA ARG A 351 -0.52 -86.44 -2.21
C ARG A 351 -1.27 -87.52 -3.00
N LEU A 352 -0.68 -87.91 -4.11
CA LEU A 352 -1.10 -89.13 -4.84
C LEU A 352 -0.55 -90.31 -4.09
N SER A 353 -1.41 -91.19 -3.63
CA SER A 353 -1.14 -92.52 -3.09
C SER A 353 -1.14 -93.53 -4.24
#